data_6c4f86ad3ff7497d5f36df79e1da8e4d
#
_entry.id   6c4f86ad3ff7497d5f36df79e1da8e4d
#
_cell.length_a   1.000
_cell.length_b   1.000
_cell.length_c   1.000
_cell.angle_alpha   90.00
_cell.angle_beta   90.00
_cell.angle_gamma   90.00
#
_symmetry.space_group_name_H-M   'P 1'
#
loop_
_entity.id
_entity.type
_entity.pdbx_description
1 polymer ?
#
loop_
_entity_poly.entity_id
_entity_poly.type
_entity_poly.pdbx_seq_one_letter_code
_entity_poly.pdbx_strand_id
1 'polypeptide(L)'
;FVEVFNNQGVEISMLEARGPMGLRKDLHIKALTEDPVIRERWNSIKGGDPTDDDVANMFEEFVPAQLACLPQYTGLLPGVAEVTQQLQKDGIRLGVSTGFVRSMVDVLLADARKQGFSPDATVAGDEVVNGARPKPHMVYKNLDLMDITTIQSVVKVDDTASGVGEGLNAGCWAVGVARYSNYLNINSIDEANSLAEAEIERRTEQTREMLRKSGAHYVIDSIVDLPAVIDDINARLARGERP
;
A
#
# COMPACT_ATOMS: atom_id res chain seq x y z
N PHE A 1 -1.40 5.27 -13.97
CA PHE A 1 -0.38 4.47 -14.66
C PHE A 1 -0.81 4.15 -16.09
N VAL A 2 -1.99 3.55 -16.31
CA VAL A 2 -2.46 3.22 -17.68
C VAL A 2 -2.41 4.43 -18.62
N GLU A 3 -2.91 5.58 -18.17
CA GLU A 3 -2.90 6.82 -18.97
C GLU A 3 -1.47 7.26 -19.34
N VAL A 4 -0.55 7.23 -18.39
CA VAL A 4 0.85 7.65 -18.64
C VAL A 4 1.54 6.72 -19.66
N PHE A 5 1.30 5.42 -19.61
CA PHE A 5 1.80 4.49 -20.64
C PHE A 5 1.13 4.69 -21.97
N ASN A 6 -0.20 4.94 -22.01
CA ASN A 6 -0.93 5.26 -23.23
C ASN A 6 -0.40 6.54 -23.91
N ASN A 7 -0.02 7.56 -23.12
CA ASN A 7 0.63 8.79 -23.64
C ASN A 7 1.97 8.49 -24.32
N GLN A 8 2.65 7.41 -23.92
CA GLN A 8 3.84 6.91 -24.62
C GLN A 8 3.51 6.06 -25.85
N GLY A 9 2.22 5.79 -26.12
CA GLY A 9 1.76 4.90 -27.17
C GLY A 9 1.83 3.42 -26.80
N VAL A 10 2.16 3.10 -25.54
CA VAL A 10 2.29 1.72 -25.03
C VAL A 10 1.05 1.37 -24.22
N GLU A 11 0.21 0.50 -24.75
CA GLU A 11 -0.99 0.05 -24.05
C GLU A 11 -0.63 -0.96 -22.94
N ILE A 12 -1.13 -0.71 -21.72
CA ILE A 12 -1.11 -1.66 -20.61
C ILE A 12 -2.52 -1.83 -20.04
N SER A 13 -2.83 -3.03 -19.60
CA SER A 13 -4.10 -3.32 -18.92
C SER A 13 -4.08 -2.84 -17.46
N MET A 14 -5.27 -2.67 -16.87
CA MET A 14 -5.41 -2.41 -15.44
C MET A 14 -4.78 -3.53 -14.57
N LEU A 15 -4.83 -4.77 -15.03
CA LEU A 15 -4.24 -5.91 -14.32
C LEU A 15 -2.70 -5.79 -14.30
N GLU A 16 -2.08 -5.48 -15.45
CA GLU A 16 -0.64 -5.24 -15.52
C GLU A 16 -0.24 -4.04 -14.64
N ALA A 17 -0.98 -2.93 -14.75
CA ALA A 17 -0.73 -1.74 -13.95
C ALA A 17 -0.80 -2.01 -12.42
N ARG A 18 -1.56 -3.01 -11.97
CA ARG A 18 -1.68 -3.37 -10.55
C ARG A 18 -0.53 -4.24 -10.03
N GLY A 19 0.22 -4.91 -10.89
CA GLY A 19 1.28 -5.82 -10.48
C GLY A 19 2.23 -5.23 -9.43
N PRO A 20 2.89 -4.09 -9.71
CA PRO A 20 3.83 -3.46 -8.79
C PRO A 20 3.18 -2.58 -7.70
N MET A 21 1.87 -2.71 -7.43
CA MET A 21 1.18 -1.86 -6.46
C MET A 21 1.83 -1.95 -5.06
N GLY A 22 1.83 -0.82 -4.37
CA GLY A 22 2.49 -0.69 -3.06
C GLY A 22 3.92 -0.13 -3.14
N LEU A 23 4.58 -0.19 -4.29
CA LEU A 23 5.89 0.45 -4.50
C LEU A 23 5.78 1.98 -4.54
N ARG A 24 6.91 2.68 -4.34
CA ARG A 24 7.05 4.10 -4.64
C ARG A 24 6.75 4.33 -6.14
N LYS A 25 6.11 5.44 -6.48
CA LYS A 25 5.47 5.61 -7.80
C LYS A 25 6.45 5.60 -8.98
N ASP A 26 7.64 6.15 -8.84
CA ASP A 26 8.72 6.03 -9.82
C ASP A 26 9.22 4.58 -9.97
N LEU A 27 9.39 3.87 -8.85
CA LEU A 27 9.77 2.44 -8.86
C LEU A 27 8.64 1.57 -9.42
N HIS A 28 7.39 1.95 -9.24
CA HIS A 28 6.25 1.28 -9.84
C HIS A 28 6.28 1.41 -11.37
N ILE A 29 6.51 2.63 -11.90
CA ILE A 29 6.67 2.86 -13.33
C ILE A 29 7.86 2.04 -13.86
N LYS A 30 9.00 2.09 -13.16
CA LYS A 30 10.19 1.31 -13.52
C LYS A 30 9.89 -0.19 -13.58
N ALA A 31 9.23 -0.74 -12.57
CA ALA A 31 8.87 -2.16 -12.56
C ALA A 31 7.95 -2.55 -13.72
N LEU A 32 7.04 -1.67 -14.13
CA LEU A 32 6.22 -1.88 -15.32
C LEU A 32 7.05 -1.86 -16.60
N THR A 33 8.04 -0.96 -16.75
CA THR A 33 8.92 -0.93 -17.91
C THR A 33 9.89 -2.12 -17.95
N GLU A 34 10.18 -2.73 -16.83
CA GLU A 34 11.02 -3.93 -16.70
C GLU A 34 10.24 -5.25 -16.94
N ASP A 35 8.89 -5.22 -16.89
CA ASP A 35 8.07 -6.39 -17.21
C ASP A 35 8.33 -6.84 -18.66
N PRO A 36 8.65 -8.12 -18.90
CA PRO A 36 9.05 -8.60 -20.23
C PRO A 36 8.02 -8.33 -21.33
N VAL A 37 6.73 -8.44 -21.00
CA VAL A 37 5.64 -8.24 -21.97
C VAL A 37 5.46 -6.76 -22.31
N ILE A 38 5.49 -5.90 -21.29
CA ILE A 38 5.37 -4.44 -21.45
C ILE A 38 6.63 -3.91 -22.18
N ARG A 39 7.80 -4.39 -21.80
CA ARG A 39 9.07 -4.02 -22.44
C ARG A 39 9.12 -4.40 -23.93
N GLU A 40 8.61 -5.57 -24.29
CA GLU A 40 8.50 -5.97 -25.71
C GLU A 40 7.56 -5.04 -26.49
N ARG A 41 6.40 -4.65 -25.91
CA ARG A 41 5.51 -3.65 -26.51
C ARG A 41 6.21 -2.30 -26.67
N TRP A 42 6.91 -1.86 -25.63
CA TRP A 42 7.70 -0.63 -25.67
C TRP A 42 8.72 -0.65 -26.80
N ASN A 43 9.54 -1.71 -26.89
CA ASN A 43 10.55 -1.87 -27.93
C ASN A 43 9.97 -1.84 -29.34
N SER A 44 8.81 -2.45 -29.54
CA SER A 44 8.12 -2.47 -30.84
C SER A 44 7.66 -1.07 -31.29
N ILE A 45 7.39 -0.17 -30.36
CA ILE A 45 6.86 1.19 -30.61
C ILE A 45 7.98 2.22 -30.66
N LYS A 46 8.92 2.18 -29.70
CA LYS A 46 9.97 3.18 -29.52
C LYS A 46 11.29 2.82 -30.21
N GLY A 47 11.46 1.55 -30.59
CA GLY A 47 12.67 1.06 -31.28
C GLY A 47 13.88 0.82 -30.38
N GLY A 48 13.68 0.76 -29.06
CA GLY A 48 14.72 0.49 -28.06
C GLY A 48 14.13 0.24 -26.69
N ASP A 49 14.96 -0.21 -25.73
CA ASP A 49 14.53 -0.47 -24.34
C ASP A 49 14.16 0.83 -23.62
N PRO A 50 13.19 0.79 -22.66
CA PRO A 50 12.90 1.91 -21.77
C PRO A 50 14.16 2.36 -21.02
N THR A 51 14.40 3.65 -20.95
CA THR A 51 15.51 4.27 -20.23
C THR A 51 15.08 4.81 -18.87
N ASP A 52 16.05 5.13 -18.00
CA ASP A 52 15.75 5.82 -16.73
C ASP A 52 15.17 7.24 -16.98
N ASP A 53 15.52 7.90 -18.10
CA ASP A 53 14.94 9.18 -18.49
C ASP A 53 13.46 9.02 -18.90
N ASP A 54 13.09 7.94 -19.58
CA ASP A 54 11.68 7.64 -19.90
C ASP A 54 10.86 7.44 -18.62
N VAL A 55 11.41 6.71 -17.65
CA VAL A 55 10.77 6.51 -16.34
C VAL A 55 10.60 7.84 -15.60
N ALA A 56 11.62 8.70 -15.62
CA ALA A 56 11.57 10.01 -14.97
C ALA A 56 10.50 10.90 -15.62
N ASN A 57 10.44 10.97 -16.95
CA ASN A 57 9.45 11.75 -17.69
C ASN A 57 8.02 11.23 -17.41
N MET A 58 7.80 9.91 -17.44
CA MET A 58 6.51 9.32 -17.09
C MET A 58 6.10 9.61 -15.65
N PHE A 59 7.06 9.66 -14.72
CA PHE A 59 6.78 10.01 -13.34
C PHE A 59 6.40 11.50 -13.18
N GLU A 60 7.06 12.39 -13.92
CA GLU A 60 6.70 13.81 -13.95
C GLU A 60 5.28 14.05 -14.50
N GLU A 61 4.83 13.25 -15.49
CA GLU A 61 3.44 13.29 -15.99
C GLU A 61 2.46 12.68 -14.97
N PHE A 62 2.86 11.61 -14.29
CA PHE A 62 2.01 10.88 -13.34
C PHE A 62 1.58 11.73 -12.15
N VAL A 63 2.49 12.51 -11.57
CA VAL A 63 2.23 13.25 -10.33
C VAL A 63 1.06 14.24 -10.49
N PRO A 64 1.03 15.15 -11.47
CA PRO A 64 -0.09 16.06 -11.64
C PRO A 64 -1.40 15.36 -12.01
N ALA A 65 -1.36 14.33 -12.84
CA ALA A 65 -2.54 13.54 -13.20
C ALA A 65 -3.16 12.86 -11.96
N GLN A 66 -2.31 12.26 -11.11
CA GLN A 66 -2.75 11.63 -9.87
C GLN A 66 -3.32 12.68 -8.89
N LEU A 67 -2.66 13.83 -8.71
CA LEU A 67 -3.15 14.90 -7.84
C LEU A 67 -4.52 15.44 -8.27
N ALA A 68 -4.77 15.52 -9.58
CA ALA A 68 -6.05 15.98 -10.11
C ALA A 68 -7.21 15.00 -9.81
N CYS A 69 -6.96 13.70 -9.77
CA CYS A 69 -8.00 12.70 -9.51
C CYS A 69 -8.15 12.33 -8.03
N LEU A 70 -7.11 12.46 -7.20
CA LEU A 70 -7.10 12.05 -5.79
C LEU A 70 -8.29 12.55 -4.97
N PRO A 71 -8.77 13.82 -5.09
CA PRO A 71 -9.89 14.30 -4.29
C PRO A 71 -11.19 13.51 -4.46
N GLN A 72 -11.31 12.74 -5.53
CA GLN A 72 -12.47 11.88 -5.79
C GLN A 72 -12.39 10.52 -5.05
N TYR A 73 -11.23 10.20 -4.45
CA TYR A 73 -10.93 8.90 -3.85
C TYR A 73 -10.39 9.01 -2.43
N THR A 74 -10.87 9.99 -1.66
CA THR A 74 -10.41 10.27 -0.29
C THR A 74 -11.29 9.64 0.78
N GLY A 75 -12.36 8.92 0.41
CA GLY A 75 -13.24 8.24 1.35
C GLY A 75 -12.49 7.15 2.13
N LEU A 76 -12.63 7.16 3.46
CA LEU A 76 -12.10 6.10 4.30
C LEU A 76 -12.84 4.78 4.05
N LEU A 77 -12.11 3.68 4.12
CA LEU A 77 -12.71 2.36 4.15
C LEU A 77 -13.54 2.16 5.43
N PRO A 78 -14.58 1.30 5.40
CA PRO A 78 -15.42 1.05 6.58
C PRO A 78 -14.61 0.64 7.81
N GLY A 79 -14.93 1.22 8.96
CA GLY A 79 -14.33 0.91 10.24
C GLY A 79 -12.97 1.57 10.52
N VAL A 80 -12.34 2.23 9.55
CA VAL A 80 -11.00 2.81 9.73
C VAL A 80 -11.00 3.87 10.84
N ALA A 81 -11.94 4.82 10.80
CA ALA A 81 -11.98 5.89 11.79
C ALA A 81 -12.24 5.34 13.20
N GLU A 82 -13.21 4.45 13.35
CA GLU A 82 -13.63 3.88 14.62
C GLU A 82 -12.52 3.06 15.25
N VAL A 83 -11.91 2.14 14.48
CA VAL A 83 -10.83 1.27 14.97
C VAL A 83 -9.61 2.08 15.34
N THR A 84 -9.17 3.00 14.49
CA THR A 84 -7.94 3.77 14.75
C THR A 84 -8.10 4.73 15.92
N GLN A 85 -9.27 5.36 16.09
CA GLN A 85 -9.56 6.18 17.26
C GLN A 85 -9.60 5.35 18.55
N GLN A 86 -10.13 4.13 18.49
CA GLN A 86 -10.11 3.24 19.65
C GLN A 86 -8.69 2.84 20.01
N LEU A 87 -7.86 2.44 19.04
CA LEU A 87 -6.46 2.12 19.28
C LEU A 87 -5.69 3.30 19.90
N GLN A 88 -5.92 4.52 19.45
CA GLN A 88 -5.30 5.71 20.06
C GLN A 88 -5.78 5.96 21.48
N LYS A 89 -7.07 5.74 21.79
CA LYS A 89 -7.59 5.81 23.18
C LYS A 89 -6.94 4.77 24.08
N ASP A 90 -6.60 3.62 23.55
CA ASP A 90 -5.91 2.53 24.25
C ASP A 90 -4.38 2.78 24.34
N GLY A 91 -3.91 3.94 23.91
CA GLY A 91 -2.51 4.36 24.00
C GLY A 91 -1.62 3.86 22.86
N ILE A 92 -2.18 3.29 21.79
CA ILE A 92 -1.41 2.83 20.63
C ILE A 92 -1.15 4.02 19.69
N ARG A 93 0.10 4.21 19.30
CA ARG A 93 0.52 5.24 18.36
C ARG A 93 0.30 4.76 16.92
N LEU A 94 -0.16 5.68 16.07
CA LEU A 94 -0.46 5.39 14.66
C LEU A 94 0.54 6.04 13.73
N GLY A 95 1.30 5.24 13.00
CA GLY A 95 2.19 5.67 11.92
C GLY A 95 1.63 5.26 10.55
N VAL A 96 1.83 6.09 9.54
CA VAL A 96 1.51 5.78 8.14
C VAL A 96 2.79 5.72 7.31
N SER A 97 2.96 4.66 6.52
CA SER A 97 3.94 4.60 5.44
C SER A 97 3.23 4.39 4.11
N THR A 98 3.65 5.07 3.06
CA THR A 98 3.00 5.00 1.75
C THR A 98 3.97 5.17 0.60
N GLY A 99 3.70 4.51 -0.53
CA GLY A 99 4.42 4.73 -1.78
C GLY A 99 4.03 6.03 -2.52
N PHE A 100 3.06 6.79 -2.03
CA PHE A 100 2.76 8.14 -2.53
C PHE A 100 3.87 9.13 -2.17
N VAL A 101 3.99 10.19 -2.97
CA VAL A 101 4.85 11.33 -2.65
C VAL A 101 4.15 12.27 -1.67
N ARG A 102 4.90 13.11 -0.96
CA ARG A 102 4.39 13.99 0.10
C ARG A 102 3.20 14.85 -0.35
N SER A 103 3.24 15.43 -1.55
CA SER A 103 2.15 16.26 -2.07
C SER A 103 0.81 15.51 -2.20
N MET A 104 0.85 14.23 -2.57
CA MET A 104 -0.35 13.37 -2.62
C MET A 104 -0.84 13.03 -1.21
N VAL A 105 0.09 12.71 -0.30
CA VAL A 105 -0.23 12.39 1.09
C VAL A 105 -0.93 13.56 1.78
N ASP A 106 -0.50 14.78 1.54
CA ASP A 106 -1.09 15.98 2.16
C ASP A 106 -2.56 16.16 1.74
N VAL A 107 -2.89 15.89 0.47
CA VAL A 107 -4.29 15.88 -0.01
C VAL A 107 -5.12 14.82 0.72
N LEU A 108 -4.61 13.60 0.78
CA LEU A 108 -5.32 12.47 1.43
C LEU A 108 -5.49 12.69 2.92
N LEU A 109 -4.45 13.14 3.63
CA LEU A 109 -4.51 13.38 5.08
C LEU A 109 -5.45 14.53 5.45
N ALA A 110 -5.54 15.57 4.62
CA ALA A 110 -6.46 16.68 4.86
C ALA A 110 -7.92 16.18 4.93
N ASP A 111 -8.30 15.27 4.05
CA ASP A 111 -9.66 14.72 4.03
C ASP A 111 -9.84 13.55 5.03
N ALA A 112 -8.83 12.72 5.23
CA ALA A 112 -8.85 11.64 6.21
C ALA A 112 -9.08 12.18 7.63
N ARG A 113 -8.44 13.30 7.99
CA ARG A 113 -8.64 13.98 9.29
C ARG A 113 -10.07 14.45 9.48
N LYS A 114 -10.72 14.98 8.45
CA LYS A 114 -12.15 15.39 8.51
C LYS A 114 -13.06 14.20 8.75
N GLN A 115 -12.65 13.00 8.32
CA GLN A 115 -13.37 11.75 8.47
C GLN A 115 -13.01 10.99 9.76
N GLY A 116 -12.11 11.54 10.59
CA GLY A 116 -11.77 10.97 11.89
C GLY A 116 -10.50 10.12 11.93
N PHE A 117 -9.71 10.05 10.85
CA PHE A 117 -8.40 9.39 10.84
C PHE A 117 -7.28 10.42 10.97
N SER A 118 -6.56 10.38 12.09
CA SER A 118 -5.48 11.32 12.40
C SER A 118 -4.24 10.58 12.93
N PRO A 119 -3.33 10.14 12.07
CA PRO A 119 -2.12 9.44 12.50
C PRO A 119 -1.15 10.37 13.23
N ASP A 120 -0.37 9.82 14.16
CA ASP A 120 0.67 10.53 14.93
C ASP A 120 1.89 10.88 14.07
N ALA A 121 2.20 10.03 13.08
CA ALA A 121 3.26 10.26 12.13
C ALA A 121 2.90 9.75 10.74
N THR A 122 3.48 10.32 9.70
CA THR A 122 3.28 9.89 8.32
C THR A 122 4.57 10.07 7.51
N VAL A 123 5.00 9.02 6.84
CA VAL A 123 6.18 9.02 5.97
C VAL A 123 5.78 8.65 4.54
N ALA A 124 6.03 9.55 3.62
CA ALA A 124 5.84 9.37 2.19
C ALA A 124 7.04 8.67 1.53
N GLY A 125 6.83 8.08 0.37
CA GLY A 125 7.85 7.32 -0.34
C GLY A 125 9.06 8.13 -0.80
N ASP A 126 8.89 9.42 -1.05
CA ASP A 126 9.94 10.38 -1.42
C ASP A 126 10.72 10.95 -0.21
N GLU A 127 10.33 10.61 1.01
CA GLU A 127 10.99 11.09 2.23
C GLU A 127 12.07 10.11 2.77
N VAL A 128 12.35 9.03 2.05
CA VAL A 128 13.39 8.05 2.40
C VAL A 128 14.42 7.94 1.28
N VAL A 129 15.66 8.28 1.60
CA VAL A 129 16.76 8.42 0.61
C VAL A 129 17.12 7.08 -0.03
N ASN A 130 17.13 6.00 0.76
CA ASN A 130 17.60 4.68 0.32
C ASN A 130 16.51 3.78 -0.26
N GLY A 131 15.37 4.36 -0.62
CA GLY A 131 14.24 3.69 -1.24
C GLY A 131 13.17 3.24 -0.24
N ALA A 132 11.95 3.14 -0.78
CA ALA A 132 10.75 2.75 -0.07
C ALA A 132 10.56 1.21 -0.09
N ARG A 133 9.34 0.77 0.13
CA ARG A 133 8.92 -0.65 0.15
C ARG A 133 9.56 -1.50 -0.94
N PRO A 134 9.94 -2.73 -0.64
CA PRO A 134 9.81 -3.44 0.64
C PRO A 134 10.93 -3.16 1.66
N LYS A 135 11.76 -2.12 1.45
CA LYS A 135 12.79 -1.72 2.41
C LYS A 135 12.14 -1.08 3.65
N PRO A 136 12.70 -1.27 4.85
CA PRO A 136 12.04 -0.89 6.12
C PRO A 136 12.16 0.59 6.49
N HIS A 137 12.73 1.41 5.64
CA HIS A 137 13.16 2.78 5.99
C HIS A 137 12.00 3.70 6.40
N MET A 138 10.80 3.55 5.79
CA MET A 138 9.65 4.34 6.19
C MET A 138 9.10 3.92 7.57
N VAL A 139 9.16 2.62 7.90
CA VAL A 139 8.82 2.14 9.24
C VAL A 139 9.76 2.76 10.26
N TYR A 140 11.08 2.64 10.05
CA TYR A 140 12.06 3.20 10.99
C TYR A 140 11.93 4.71 11.15
N LYS A 141 11.67 5.44 10.08
CA LYS A 141 11.42 6.89 10.16
C LYS A 141 10.14 7.23 10.93
N ASN A 142 9.07 6.44 10.78
CA ASN A 142 7.86 6.59 11.60
C ASN A 142 8.17 6.34 13.08
N LEU A 143 8.98 5.31 13.43
CA LEU A 143 9.34 5.02 14.81
C LEU A 143 10.14 6.17 15.43
N ASP A 144 11.10 6.74 14.69
CA ASP A 144 11.87 7.92 15.12
C ASP A 144 10.94 9.11 15.39
N LEU A 145 10.02 9.42 14.47
CA LEU A 145 9.05 10.51 14.61
C LEU A 145 8.09 10.34 15.79
N MET A 146 7.80 9.10 16.18
CA MET A 146 6.88 8.76 17.28
C MET A 146 7.61 8.43 18.61
N ASP A 147 8.94 8.48 18.63
CA ASP A 147 9.77 8.06 19.79
C ASP A 147 9.48 6.60 20.23
N ILE A 148 9.38 5.68 19.28
CA ILE A 148 9.17 4.25 19.52
C ILE A 148 10.51 3.52 19.42
N THR A 149 10.95 2.91 20.50
CA THR A 149 12.26 2.24 20.57
C THR A 149 12.20 0.72 20.48
N THR A 150 11.01 0.11 20.60
CA THR A 150 10.84 -1.34 20.64
C THR A 150 10.14 -1.84 19.37
N ILE A 151 10.93 -2.34 18.41
CA ILE A 151 10.39 -2.83 17.12
C ILE A 151 9.43 -4.00 17.29
N GLN A 152 9.62 -4.86 18.29
CA GLN A 152 8.75 -6.02 18.54
C GLN A 152 7.32 -5.64 18.95
N SER A 153 7.11 -4.41 19.43
CA SER A 153 5.76 -3.88 19.74
C SER A 153 5.07 -3.23 18.55
N VAL A 154 5.68 -3.26 17.37
CA VAL A 154 5.17 -2.62 16.16
C VAL A 154 4.39 -3.62 15.33
N VAL A 155 3.24 -3.19 14.84
CA VAL A 155 2.39 -3.95 13.92
C VAL A 155 2.28 -3.17 12.60
N LYS A 156 2.80 -3.74 11.52
CA LYS A 156 2.63 -3.21 10.16
C LYS A 156 1.40 -3.84 9.54
N VAL A 157 0.43 -3.01 9.21
CA VAL A 157 -0.82 -3.41 8.52
C VAL A 157 -0.75 -2.93 7.08
N ASP A 158 -0.95 -3.82 6.12
CA ASP A 158 -0.90 -3.46 4.70
C ASP A 158 -1.73 -4.44 3.84
N ASP A 159 -2.19 -3.98 2.69
CA ASP A 159 -2.96 -4.76 1.72
C ASP A 159 -2.12 -5.30 0.55
N THR A 160 -0.80 -5.05 0.57
CA THR A 160 0.13 -5.43 -0.51
C THR A 160 1.28 -6.28 -0.02
N ALA A 161 1.80 -7.17 -0.88
CA ALA A 161 2.99 -7.97 -0.59
C ALA A 161 4.22 -7.09 -0.30
N SER A 162 4.36 -5.95 -0.98
CA SER A 162 5.46 -5.01 -0.73
C SER A 162 5.37 -4.32 0.64
N GLY A 163 4.15 -4.04 1.11
CA GLY A 163 3.94 -3.46 2.44
C GLY A 163 4.07 -4.49 3.56
N VAL A 164 3.61 -5.73 3.36
CA VAL A 164 3.90 -6.86 4.26
C VAL A 164 5.41 -7.06 4.35
N GLY A 165 6.11 -7.09 3.20
CA GLY A 165 7.57 -7.20 3.12
C GLY A 165 8.30 -6.06 3.83
N GLU A 166 7.76 -4.83 3.81
CA GLU A 166 8.30 -3.70 4.59
C GLU A 166 8.28 -4.01 6.09
N GLY A 167 7.16 -4.54 6.60
CA GLY A 167 7.02 -4.94 8.00
C GLY A 167 7.98 -6.07 8.40
N LEU A 168 8.06 -7.12 7.58
CA LEU A 168 8.96 -8.26 7.80
C LEU A 168 10.43 -7.81 7.81
N ASN A 169 10.82 -6.99 6.83
CA ASN A 169 12.19 -6.47 6.74
C ASN A 169 12.52 -5.49 7.88
N ALA A 170 11.50 -4.84 8.47
CA ALA A 170 11.68 -4.02 9.65
C ALA A 170 11.85 -4.85 10.93
N GLY A 171 11.44 -6.11 10.94
CA GLY A 171 11.43 -6.97 12.13
C GLY A 171 10.25 -6.72 13.05
N CYS A 172 9.11 -6.32 12.51
CA CYS A 172 7.86 -6.13 13.24
C CYS A 172 6.78 -7.13 12.82
N TRP A 173 5.69 -7.20 13.58
CA TRP A 173 4.53 -8.00 13.20
C TRP A 173 3.92 -7.48 11.89
N ALA A 174 3.66 -8.36 10.94
CA ALA A 174 3.06 -8.01 9.66
C ALA A 174 1.66 -8.60 9.55
N VAL A 175 0.68 -7.75 9.26
CA VAL A 175 -0.75 -8.09 9.08
C VAL A 175 -1.16 -7.72 7.67
N GLY A 176 -1.64 -8.70 6.91
CA GLY A 176 -2.22 -8.49 5.60
C GLY A 176 -3.72 -8.20 5.67
N VAL A 177 -4.23 -7.24 4.89
CA VAL A 177 -5.68 -6.94 4.78
C VAL A 177 -6.18 -7.36 3.40
N ALA A 178 -7.13 -8.31 3.35
CA ALA A 178 -7.50 -8.98 2.11
C ALA A 178 -8.66 -8.32 1.35
N ARG A 179 -9.81 -8.05 2.00
CA ARG A 179 -11.07 -7.69 1.32
C ARG A 179 -11.02 -6.35 0.56
N TYR A 180 -10.15 -5.43 0.96
CA TYR A 180 -9.99 -4.13 0.31
C TYR A 180 -8.66 -3.99 -0.43
N SER A 181 -7.97 -5.11 -0.62
CA SER A 181 -6.70 -5.14 -1.31
C SER A 181 -6.86 -4.87 -2.81
N ASN A 182 -5.85 -4.24 -3.37
CA ASN A 182 -5.67 -4.09 -4.80
C ASN A 182 -5.73 -5.44 -5.57
N TYR A 183 -5.40 -6.55 -4.93
CA TYR A 183 -5.41 -7.90 -5.53
C TYR A 183 -6.80 -8.47 -5.81
N LEU A 184 -7.88 -7.90 -5.26
CA LEU A 184 -9.24 -8.26 -5.64
C LEU A 184 -9.54 -7.95 -7.11
N ASN A 185 -8.74 -7.08 -7.73
CA ASN A 185 -8.92 -6.66 -9.12
C ASN A 185 -10.35 -6.17 -9.41
N ILE A 186 -10.82 -5.26 -8.55
CA ILE A 186 -12.08 -4.53 -8.71
C ILE A 186 -11.73 -3.09 -9.07
N ASN A 187 -12.29 -2.56 -10.16
CA ASN A 187 -11.88 -1.29 -10.74
C ASN A 187 -12.80 -0.12 -10.35
N SER A 188 -13.99 -0.41 -9.84
CA SER A 188 -14.95 0.62 -9.44
C SER A 188 -15.92 0.11 -8.39
N ILE A 189 -16.62 1.06 -7.72
CA ILE A 189 -17.71 0.74 -6.80
C ILE A 189 -18.86 0.04 -7.55
N ASP A 190 -19.15 0.46 -8.78
CA ASP A 190 -20.20 -0.14 -9.60
C ASP A 190 -19.86 -1.60 -9.96
N GLU A 191 -18.60 -1.88 -10.28
CA GLU A 191 -18.14 -3.25 -10.49
C GLU A 191 -18.28 -4.06 -9.19
N ALA A 192 -17.85 -3.54 -8.05
CA ALA A 192 -18.00 -4.20 -6.75
C ALA A 192 -19.45 -4.55 -6.44
N ASN A 193 -20.36 -3.60 -6.68
CA ASN A 193 -21.80 -3.77 -6.43
C ASN A 193 -22.46 -4.74 -7.42
N SER A 194 -21.89 -4.96 -8.60
CA SER A 194 -22.41 -5.87 -9.63
C SER A 194 -21.97 -7.33 -9.44
N LEU A 195 -20.89 -7.55 -8.69
CA LEU A 195 -20.35 -8.89 -8.45
C LEU A 195 -21.21 -9.67 -7.46
N ALA A 196 -21.39 -10.96 -7.73
CA ALA A 196 -21.98 -11.86 -6.75
C ALA A 196 -21.04 -12.03 -5.53
N GLU A 197 -21.63 -12.13 -4.34
CA GLU A 197 -20.84 -12.30 -3.09
C GLU A 197 -19.89 -13.51 -3.16
N ALA A 198 -20.30 -14.60 -3.81
CA ALA A 198 -19.44 -15.77 -4.02
C ALA A 198 -18.19 -15.47 -4.86
N GLU A 199 -18.26 -14.53 -5.81
CA GLU A 199 -17.11 -14.12 -6.61
C GLU A 199 -16.20 -13.18 -5.81
N ILE A 200 -16.78 -12.28 -5.01
CA ILE A 200 -16.02 -11.44 -4.08
C ILE A 200 -15.26 -12.32 -3.08
N GLU A 201 -15.93 -13.32 -2.49
CA GLU A 201 -15.30 -14.25 -1.54
C GLU A 201 -14.18 -15.07 -2.20
N ARG A 202 -14.40 -15.56 -3.42
CA ARG A 202 -13.36 -16.27 -4.17
C ARG A 202 -12.11 -15.42 -4.39
N ARG A 203 -12.28 -14.15 -4.78
CA ARG A 203 -11.17 -13.21 -4.97
C ARG A 203 -10.51 -12.84 -3.63
N THR A 204 -11.29 -12.70 -2.58
CA THR A 204 -10.78 -12.44 -1.22
C THR A 204 -9.92 -13.61 -0.74
N GLU A 205 -10.35 -14.88 -0.95
CA GLU A 205 -9.52 -16.03 -0.57
C GLU A 205 -8.21 -16.09 -1.37
N GLN A 206 -8.24 -15.81 -2.66
CA GLN A 206 -7.01 -15.70 -3.45
C GLN A 206 -6.07 -14.62 -2.89
N THR A 207 -6.61 -13.49 -2.47
CA THR A 207 -5.84 -12.40 -1.85
C THR A 207 -5.27 -12.82 -0.50
N ARG A 208 -6.06 -13.52 0.34
CA ARG A 208 -5.57 -14.08 1.62
C ARG A 208 -4.37 -15.01 1.39
N GLU A 209 -4.45 -15.89 0.37
CA GLU A 209 -3.34 -16.76 0.02
C GLU A 209 -2.09 -16.00 -0.44
N MET A 210 -2.24 -14.97 -1.25
CA MET A 210 -1.12 -14.12 -1.68
C MET A 210 -0.45 -13.45 -0.49
N LEU A 211 -1.23 -12.88 0.42
CA LEU A 211 -0.72 -12.22 1.63
C LEU A 211 -0.05 -13.21 2.59
N ARG A 212 -0.60 -14.43 2.75
CA ARG A 212 0.06 -15.50 3.52
C ARG A 212 1.40 -15.91 2.88
N LYS A 213 1.43 -16.08 1.56
CA LYS A 213 2.66 -16.42 0.81
C LYS A 213 3.71 -15.31 0.87
N SER A 214 3.31 -14.05 1.06
CA SER A 214 4.25 -12.94 1.27
C SER A 214 4.89 -12.96 2.67
N GLY A 215 4.48 -13.87 3.56
CA GLY A 215 5.02 -14.03 4.89
C GLY A 215 4.26 -13.28 6.00
N ALA A 216 3.08 -12.74 5.72
CA ALA A 216 2.27 -12.07 6.74
C ALA A 216 2.04 -13.00 7.95
N HIS A 217 2.28 -12.50 9.16
CA HIS A 217 2.04 -13.23 10.41
C HIS A 217 0.54 -13.46 10.65
N TYR A 218 -0.28 -12.52 10.20
CA TYR A 218 -1.74 -12.58 10.24
C TYR A 218 -2.30 -12.07 8.92
N VAL A 219 -3.45 -12.60 8.53
CA VAL A 219 -4.25 -12.07 7.42
C VAL A 219 -5.68 -11.91 7.90
N ILE A 220 -6.18 -10.68 7.79
CA ILE A 220 -7.54 -10.28 8.14
C ILE A 220 -8.29 -9.80 6.89
N ASP A 221 -9.60 -9.78 6.93
CA ASP A 221 -10.40 -9.29 5.81
C ASP A 221 -10.54 -7.76 5.84
N SER A 222 -10.71 -7.21 7.02
CA SER A 222 -10.93 -5.79 7.23
C SER A 222 -10.19 -5.28 8.45
N ILE A 223 -9.96 -3.98 8.49
CA ILE A 223 -9.35 -3.31 9.65
C ILE A 223 -10.16 -3.52 10.94
N VAL A 224 -11.46 -3.82 10.84
CA VAL A 224 -12.30 -4.09 12.01
C VAL A 224 -11.89 -5.33 12.79
N ASP A 225 -11.14 -6.23 12.16
CA ASP A 225 -10.62 -7.46 12.77
C ASP A 225 -9.27 -7.22 13.49
N LEU A 226 -8.64 -6.06 13.27
CA LEU A 226 -7.31 -5.75 13.80
C LEU A 226 -7.23 -5.75 15.33
N PRO A 227 -8.22 -5.27 16.11
CA PRO A 227 -8.14 -5.29 17.56
C PRO A 227 -7.90 -6.70 18.13
N ALA A 228 -8.59 -7.72 17.62
CA ALA A 228 -8.39 -9.11 18.06
C ALA A 228 -6.97 -9.64 17.75
N VAL A 229 -6.40 -9.21 16.61
CA VAL A 229 -5.00 -9.53 16.25
C VAL A 229 -4.03 -8.86 17.22
N ILE A 230 -4.27 -7.60 17.58
CA ILE A 230 -3.43 -6.87 18.55
C ILE A 230 -3.47 -7.54 19.93
N ASP A 231 -4.64 -8.00 20.38
CA ASP A 231 -4.79 -8.74 21.63
C ASP A 231 -3.97 -10.04 21.62
N ASP A 232 -4.02 -10.80 20.51
CA ASP A 232 -3.20 -12.02 20.37
C ASP A 232 -1.70 -11.69 20.33
N ILE A 233 -1.29 -10.66 19.61
CA ILE A 233 0.11 -10.21 19.59
C ILE A 233 0.58 -9.82 20.99
N ASN A 234 -0.22 -9.08 21.76
CA ASN A 234 0.10 -8.72 23.13
C ASN A 234 0.25 -9.95 24.02
N ALA A 235 -0.64 -10.95 23.87
CA ALA A 235 -0.53 -12.21 24.60
C ALA A 235 0.74 -12.99 24.21
N ARG A 236 1.12 -13.01 22.93
CA ARG A 236 2.36 -13.63 22.44
C ARG A 236 3.60 -12.92 22.98
N LEU A 237 3.62 -11.59 22.95
CA LEU A 237 4.72 -10.78 23.52
C LEU A 237 4.88 -11.05 25.01
N ALA A 238 3.78 -11.17 25.75
CA ALA A 238 3.81 -11.49 27.19
C ALA A 238 4.43 -12.87 27.49
N ARG A 239 4.34 -13.81 26.53
CA ARG A 239 5.02 -15.12 26.59
C ARG A 239 6.47 -15.09 26.09
N GLY A 240 6.97 -13.92 25.68
CA GLY A 240 8.33 -13.77 25.16
C GLY A 240 8.49 -14.11 23.66
N GLU A 241 7.38 -14.32 22.94
CA GLU A 241 7.41 -14.54 21.48
C GLU A 241 7.81 -13.24 20.75
N ARG A 242 8.34 -13.39 19.55
CA ARG A 242 8.79 -12.27 18.69
C ARG A 242 8.20 -12.42 17.30
N PRO A 243 8.11 -11.33 16.49
CA PRO A 243 7.71 -11.41 15.09
C PRO A 243 8.68 -12.21 14.24
#